data_89adcde589d9820ebc070b6286b3203f
#
_entry.id   89adcde589d9820ebc070b6286b3203f
#
_cell.length_a   1.000
_cell.length_b   1.000
_cell.length_c   1.000
_cell.angle_alpha   90.00
_cell.angle_beta   90.00
_cell.angle_gamma   90.00
#
_symmetry.space_group_name_H-M   'P 1'
#
loop_
_entity.id
_entity.type
_entity.pdbx_description
1 polymer ?
#
loop_
_entity_poly.entity_id
_entity_poly.type
_entity_poly.pdbx_seq_one_letter_code
_entity_poly.pdbx_strand_id
1 'polypeptide(L)'
;MTLIVFAETGLLFGFFLPGDSMIVFAGIYTVPLNPSDFKLDAWELMLYLTSAAIIGNELGRWLGVKFGERVEQWEDGWLYKRRYLEAARKYYAEKGAASLVLARFMPIIRTFVPFVAGMGKMPPVRFFLWNVAGAVFWIGSLVLLGHIIGHTPLRKDPKLVILSVIFLSFLPLLIKAGKVWLTSRRETRT
;
A
#
# COMPACT_ATOMS: atom_id res chain seq x y z
N MET A 1 12.72 -8.04 -2.17
CA MET A 1 11.60 -7.45 -1.42
C MET A 1 11.60 -5.93 -1.46
N THR A 2 12.63 -5.27 -1.02
CA THR A 2 12.78 -3.80 -1.01
C THR A 2 12.53 -3.17 -2.38
N LEU A 3 13.07 -3.77 -3.45
CA LEU A 3 12.87 -3.34 -4.84
C LEU A 3 11.40 -3.45 -5.29
N ILE A 4 10.69 -4.48 -4.83
CA ILE A 4 9.27 -4.69 -5.13
C ILE A 4 8.44 -3.60 -4.45
N VAL A 5 8.68 -3.35 -3.17
CA VAL A 5 8.00 -2.27 -2.43
C VAL A 5 8.29 -0.91 -3.03
N PHE A 6 9.55 -0.64 -3.41
CA PHE A 6 9.92 0.58 -4.12
C PHE A 6 9.16 0.73 -5.45
N ALA A 7 9.14 -0.31 -6.28
CA ALA A 7 8.45 -0.30 -7.57
C ALA A 7 6.93 -0.14 -7.40
N GLU A 8 6.35 -0.82 -6.41
CA GLU A 8 4.92 -0.76 -6.09
C GLU A 8 4.48 0.63 -5.64
N THR A 9 5.31 1.32 -4.89
CA THR A 9 4.99 2.66 -4.36
C THR A 9 5.41 3.80 -5.29
N GLY A 10 6.44 3.59 -6.10
CA GLY A 10 7.05 4.64 -6.92
C GLY A 10 6.59 4.68 -8.37
N LEU A 11 6.11 3.55 -8.89
CA LEU A 11 5.67 3.44 -10.28
C LEU A 11 4.14 3.39 -10.35
N LEU A 12 3.56 4.12 -11.31
CA LEU A 12 2.10 4.17 -11.52
C LEU A 12 1.47 2.80 -11.80
N PHE A 13 2.28 1.81 -12.15
CA PHE A 13 1.87 0.45 -12.50
C PHE A 13 2.15 -0.58 -11.39
N GLY A 14 2.70 -0.14 -10.26
CA GLY A 14 3.13 -1.00 -9.17
C GLY A 14 1.99 -1.75 -8.44
N PHE A 15 0.74 -1.36 -8.62
CA PHE A 15 -0.42 -1.95 -7.93
C PHE A 15 -0.70 -3.42 -8.27
N PHE A 16 -0.05 -3.98 -9.30
CA PHE A 16 -0.11 -5.41 -9.63
C PHE A 16 0.84 -6.27 -8.79
N LEU A 17 1.78 -5.66 -8.07
CA LEU A 17 2.77 -6.40 -7.29
C LEU A 17 2.17 -6.80 -5.92
N PRO A 18 2.41 -8.03 -5.45
CA PRO A 18 1.86 -8.53 -4.19
C PRO A 18 2.69 -8.09 -2.97
N GLY A 19 3.07 -6.79 -2.89
CA GLY A 19 3.97 -6.28 -1.87
C GLY A 19 3.43 -6.44 -0.45
N ASP A 20 2.14 -6.16 -0.23
CA ASP A 20 1.50 -6.29 1.10
C ASP A 20 1.62 -7.70 1.64
N SER A 21 1.31 -8.70 0.79
CA SER A 21 1.42 -10.12 1.16
C SER A 21 2.86 -10.52 1.48
N MET A 22 3.81 -10.00 0.70
CA MET A 22 5.24 -10.28 0.93
C MET A 22 5.75 -9.64 2.23
N ILE A 23 5.27 -8.46 2.60
CA ILE A 23 5.63 -7.79 3.86
C ILE A 23 5.12 -8.61 5.05
N VAL A 24 3.84 -9.02 5.02
CA VAL A 24 3.27 -9.88 6.07
C VAL A 24 4.04 -11.21 6.17
N PHE A 25 4.33 -11.84 5.03
CA PHE A 25 5.09 -13.09 4.99
C PHE A 25 6.50 -12.91 5.59
N ALA A 26 7.21 -11.83 5.26
CA ALA A 26 8.51 -11.56 5.88
C ALA A 26 8.38 -11.27 7.40
N GLY A 27 7.30 -10.61 7.82
CA GLY A 27 6.99 -10.41 9.23
C GLY A 27 6.86 -11.73 10.01
N ILE A 28 6.32 -12.79 9.40
CA ILE A 28 6.24 -14.12 10.02
C ILE A 28 7.64 -14.70 10.29
N TYR A 29 8.59 -14.45 9.39
CA TYR A 29 9.98 -14.93 9.54
C TYR A 29 10.82 -14.13 10.53
N THR A 30 10.29 -13.06 11.11
CA THR A 30 10.94 -12.38 12.26
C THR A 30 10.87 -13.19 13.56
N VAL A 31 10.05 -14.25 13.59
CA VAL A 31 9.91 -15.17 14.73
C VAL A 31 10.58 -16.49 14.37
N PRO A 32 11.69 -16.93 14.95
CA PRO A 32 12.30 -18.23 14.68
C PRO A 32 11.45 -19.38 15.29
N LEU A 33 11.40 -20.53 14.63
CA LEU A 33 10.80 -21.77 15.19
C LEU A 33 11.80 -22.51 16.08
N ASN A 34 13.08 -22.51 15.70
CA ASN A 34 14.19 -23.07 16.46
C ASN A 34 15.30 -22.05 16.61
N PRO A 35 16.19 -22.17 17.61
CA PRO A 35 17.30 -21.24 17.79
C PRO A 35 18.28 -21.18 16.62
N SER A 36 18.37 -22.24 15.82
CA SER A 36 19.22 -22.34 14.63
C SER A 36 18.57 -21.83 13.34
N ASP A 37 17.29 -21.46 13.39
CA ASP A 37 16.60 -20.99 12.19
C ASP A 37 17.10 -19.61 11.78
N PHE A 38 17.02 -19.33 10.47
CA PHE A 38 17.24 -18.00 9.95
C PHE A 38 16.19 -17.04 10.54
N LYS A 39 16.66 -15.98 11.20
CA LYS A 39 15.84 -14.93 11.79
C LYS A 39 16.05 -13.63 11.03
N LEU A 40 14.99 -13.06 10.52
CA LEU A 40 14.98 -11.68 10.06
C LEU A 40 14.83 -10.75 11.28
N ASP A 41 15.70 -9.76 11.38
CA ASP A 41 15.48 -8.71 12.38
C ASP A 41 14.30 -7.83 11.95
N ALA A 42 13.29 -7.74 12.81
CA ALA A 42 12.07 -6.99 12.51
C ALA A 42 12.35 -5.49 12.30
N TRP A 43 13.32 -4.93 13.03
CA TRP A 43 13.69 -3.54 12.91
C TRP A 43 14.42 -3.24 11.60
N GLU A 44 15.37 -4.09 11.21
CA GLU A 44 16.05 -3.99 9.93
C GLU A 44 15.06 -4.10 8.78
N LEU A 45 14.17 -5.08 8.85
CA LEU A 45 13.10 -5.27 7.85
C LEU A 45 12.23 -4.02 7.73
N MET A 46 11.76 -3.48 8.86
CA MET A 46 10.95 -2.27 8.89
C MET A 46 11.71 -1.07 8.33
N LEU A 47 12.99 -0.91 8.68
CA LEU A 47 13.82 0.20 8.21
C LEU A 47 13.99 0.17 6.69
N TYR A 48 14.40 -0.98 6.13
CA TYR A 48 14.61 -1.12 4.69
C TYR A 48 13.32 -0.93 3.89
N LEU A 49 12.22 -1.54 4.33
CA LEU A 49 10.95 -1.44 3.62
C LEU A 49 10.33 -0.04 3.72
N THR A 50 10.43 0.59 4.89
CA THR A 50 9.95 1.97 5.09
C THR A 50 10.75 2.94 4.23
N SER A 51 12.07 2.80 4.19
CA SER A 51 12.94 3.63 3.34
C SER A 51 12.59 3.47 1.86
N ALA A 52 12.40 2.24 1.40
CA ALA A 52 11.99 1.97 0.01
C ALA A 52 10.63 2.60 -0.33
N ALA A 53 9.66 2.50 0.59
CA ALA A 53 8.33 3.07 0.41
C ALA A 53 8.34 4.61 0.40
N ILE A 54 9.21 5.24 1.20
CA ILE A 54 9.39 6.70 1.23
C ILE A 54 9.99 7.16 -0.10
N ILE A 55 11.09 6.54 -0.52
CA ILE A 55 11.82 6.91 -1.75
C ILE A 55 10.91 6.68 -2.97
N GLY A 56 10.17 5.56 -3.00
CA GLY A 56 9.21 5.28 -4.08
C GLY A 56 8.16 6.37 -4.21
N ASN A 57 7.52 6.77 -3.11
CA ASN A 57 6.52 7.84 -3.15
C ASN A 57 7.11 9.22 -3.52
N GLU A 58 8.35 9.53 -3.11
CA GLU A 58 9.03 10.75 -3.55
C GLU A 58 9.28 10.74 -5.07
N LEU A 59 9.67 9.59 -5.62
CA LEU A 59 9.75 9.40 -7.07
C LEU A 59 8.40 9.62 -7.73
N GLY A 60 7.33 9.02 -7.20
CA GLY A 60 5.96 9.22 -7.69
C GLY A 60 5.54 10.69 -7.70
N ARG A 61 5.83 11.43 -6.63
CA ARG A 61 5.60 12.88 -6.54
C ARG A 61 6.41 13.65 -7.59
N TRP A 62 7.70 13.34 -7.71
CA TRP A 62 8.57 13.98 -8.69
C TRP A 62 8.08 13.75 -10.12
N LEU A 63 7.67 12.53 -10.43
CA LEU A 63 7.05 12.20 -11.73
C LEU A 63 5.76 13.02 -11.96
N GLY A 64 4.94 13.21 -10.92
CA GLY A 64 3.75 14.03 -10.97
C GLY A 64 4.04 15.50 -11.28
N VAL A 65 5.08 16.07 -10.65
CA VAL A 65 5.53 17.44 -10.94
C VAL A 65 6.04 17.58 -12.38
N LYS A 66 6.81 16.59 -12.86
CA LYS A 66 7.51 16.67 -14.14
C LYS A 66 6.64 16.28 -15.34
N PHE A 67 5.80 15.29 -15.19
CA PHE A 67 5.06 14.68 -16.28
C PHE A 67 3.54 14.74 -16.13
N GLY A 68 3.03 15.39 -15.10
CA GLY A 68 1.59 15.43 -14.80
C GLY A 68 0.72 15.84 -15.97
N GLU A 69 1.07 16.94 -16.64
CA GLU A 69 0.34 17.46 -17.81
C GLU A 69 0.35 16.48 -19.00
N ARG A 70 1.46 15.76 -19.21
CA ARG A 70 1.57 14.77 -20.29
C ARG A 70 0.73 13.53 -19.99
N VAL A 71 0.73 13.07 -18.74
CA VAL A 71 -0.04 11.88 -18.33
C VAL A 71 -1.55 12.13 -18.41
N GLU A 72 -2.01 13.37 -18.25
CA GLU A 72 -3.41 13.74 -18.47
C GLU A 72 -3.90 13.53 -19.90
N GLN A 73 -3.00 13.61 -20.85
CA GLN A 73 -3.29 13.46 -22.29
C GLN A 73 -3.20 11.99 -22.75
N TRP A 74 -2.78 11.06 -21.88
CA TRP A 74 -2.69 9.65 -22.22
C TRP A 74 -4.08 9.05 -22.41
N GLU A 75 -4.18 8.21 -23.43
CA GLU A 75 -5.37 7.38 -23.66
C GLU A 75 -5.41 6.21 -22.68
N ASP A 76 -6.61 5.70 -22.43
CA ASP A 76 -6.81 4.52 -21.60
C ASP A 76 -6.14 3.30 -22.21
N GLY A 77 -5.30 2.64 -21.43
CA GLY A 77 -4.58 1.44 -21.80
C GLY A 77 -4.68 0.34 -20.74
N TRP A 78 -3.95 -0.74 -20.95
CA TRP A 78 -3.91 -1.85 -20.00
C TRP A 78 -3.30 -1.45 -18.65
N LEU A 79 -2.26 -0.64 -18.66
CA LEU A 79 -1.51 -0.21 -17.47
C LEU A 79 -2.03 1.11 -16.86
N TYR A 80 -2.61 1.98 -17.67
CA TYR A 80 -3.10 3.29 -17.25
C TYR A 80 -4.59 3.42 -17.60
N LYS A 81 -5.38 3.85 -16.62
CA LYS A 81 -6.79 4.21 -16.84
C LYS A 81 -7.06 5.56 -16.19
N ARG A 82 -7.57 6.48 -16.96
CA ARG A 82 -7.91 7.85 -16.52
C ARG A 82 -8.78 7.86 -15.26
N ARG A 83 -9.69 6.91 -15.15
CA ARG A 83 -10.54 6.74 -13.96
C ARG A 83 -9.75 6.55 -12.65
N TYR A 84 -8.54 5.98 -12.68
CA TYR A 84 -7.71 5.80 -11.49
C TYR A 84 -7.07 7.12 -11.06
N LEU A 85 -6.62 7.93 -12.04
CA LEU A 85 -6.10 9.26 -11.77
C LEU A 85 -7.21 10.17 -11.21
N GLU A 86 -8.41 10.13 -11.79
CA GLU A 86 -9.56 10.91 -11.33
C GLU A 86 -10.00 10.50 -9.92
N ALA A 87 -10.04 9.19 -9.63
CA ALA A 87 -10.33 8.68 -8.29
C ALA A 87 -9.29 9.16 -7.25
N ALA A 88 -8.01 9.16 -7.61
CA ALA A 88 -6.95 9.65 -6.74
C ALA A 88 -7.04 11.17 -6.54
N ARG A 89 -7.37 11.94 -7.59
CA ARG A 89 -7.61 13.39 -7.49
C ARG A 89 -8.77 13.72 -6.56
N LYS A 90 -9.91 13.05 -6.75
CA LYS A 90 -11.07 13.21 -5.87
C LYS A 90 -10.70 12.90 -4.42
N TYR A 91 -10.02 11.77 -4.21
CA TYR A 91 -9.60 11.37 -2.87
C TYR A 91 -8.61 12.36 -2.24
N TYR A 92 -7.66 12.89 -3.03
CA TYR A 92 -6.73 13.91 -2.57
C TYR A 92 -7.44 15.24 -2.26
N ALA A 93 -8.41 15.64 -3.09
CA ALA A 93 -9.21 16.85 -2.85
C ALA A 93 -10.04 16.75 -1.55
N GLU A 94 -10.61 15.57 -1.27
CA GLU A 94 -11.44 15.33 -0.08
C GLU A 94 -10.61 15.21 1.21
N LYS A 95 -9.45 14.54 1.16
CA LYS A 95 -8.65 14.18 2.34
C LYS A 95 -7.39 15.01 2.51
N GLY A 96 -7.02 15.81 1.50
CA GLY A 96 -5.81 16.62 1.52
C GLY A 96 -4.56 15.77 1.77
N ALA A 97 -3.64 16.27 2.60
CA ALA A 97 -2.39 15.58 2.90
C ALA A 97 -2.58 14.22 3.62
N ALA A 98 -3.66 14.05 4.37
CA ALA A 98 -3.98 12.77 5.03
C ALA A 98 -4.24 11.64 4.02
N SER A 99 -4.55 11.96 2.76
CA SER A 99 -4.67 10.97 1.69
C SER A 99 -3.39 10.16 1.48
N LEU A 100 -2.21 10.73 1.73
CA LEU A 100 -0.93 10.03 1.63
C LEU A 100 -0.79 8.86 2.62
N VAL A 101 -1.42 8.96 3.80
CA VAL A 101 -1.47 7.88 4.78
C VAL A 101 -2.59 6.89 4.45
N LEU A 102 -3.80 7.41 4.29
CA LEU A 102 -5.01 6.58 4.13
C LEU A 102 -5.01 5.80 2.80
N ALA A 103 -4.49 6.40 1.73
CA ALA A 103 -4.43 5.75 0.42
C ALA A 103 -3.53 4.51 0.40
N ARG A 104 -2.54 4.40 1.31
CA ARG A 104 -1.66 3.22 1.39
C ARG A 104 -2.40 1.91 1.62
N PHE A 105 -3.59 1.98 2.21
CA PHE A 105 -4.47 0.83 2.42
C PHE A 105 -5.42 0.56 1.23
N MET A 106 -5.29 1.34 0.15
CA MET A 106 -6.13 1.22 -1.05
C MET A 106 -5.23 0.91 -2.27
N PRO A 107 -5.14 -0.34 -2.73
CA PRO A 107 -4.09 -0.79 -3.66
C PRO A 107 -3.93 0.07 -4.93
N ILE A 108 -5.02 0.51 -5.54
CA ILE A 108 -4.99 1.33 -6.75
C ILE A 108 -4.69 2.79 -6.42
N ILE A 109 -5.35 3.35 -5.39
CA ILE A 109 -5.27 4.78 -5.08
C ILE A 109 -3.88 5.14 -4.55
N ARG A 110 -3.23 4.24 -3.79
CA ARG A 110 -1.92 4.50 -3.18
C ARG A 110 -0.81 4.82 -4.18
N THR A 111 -0.85 4.24 -5.38
CA THR A 111 0.16 4.49 -6.41
C THR A 111 -0.05 5.83 -7.11
N PHE A 112 -1.30 6.28 -7.22
CA PHE A 112 -1.65 7.53 -7.90
C PHE A 112 -1.63 8.76 -7.00
N VAL A 113 -1.90 8.63 -5.68
CA VAL A 113 -1.96 9.78 -4.76
C VAL A 113 -0.65 10.56 -4.67
N PRO A 114 0.56 9.95 -4.58
CA PRO A 114 1.82 10.70 -4.62
C PRO A 114 1.99 11.48 -5.92
N PHE A 115 1.64 10.86 -7.04
CA PHE A 115 1.67 11.49 -8.35
C PHE A 115 0.73 12.71 -8.43
N VAL A 116 -0.52 12.55 -7.99
CA VAL A 116 -1.52 13.63 -7.93
C VAL A 116 -1.09 14.76 -6.98
N ALA A 117 -0.49 14.44 -5.84
CA ALA A 117 0.07 15.43 -4.93
C ALA A 117 1.21 16.24 -5.59
N GLY A 118 2.01 15.57 -6.44
CA GLY A 118 3.02 16.21 -7.28
C GLY A 118 2.41 17.16 -8.30
N MET A 119 1.38 16.72 -9.05
CA MET A 119 0.64 17.55 -10.01
C MET A 119 0.02 18.79 -9.34
N GLY A 120 -0.52 18.61 -8.13
CA GLY A 120 -1.06 19.70 -7.30
C GLY A 120 -0.01 20.59 -6.64
N LYS A 121 1.28 20.40 -6.99
CA LYS A 121 2.42 21.18 -6.47
C LYS A 121 2.45 21.23 -4.92
N MET A 122 2.10 20.11 -4.27
CA MET A 122 2.18 20.03 -2.81
C MET A 122 3.58 20.37 -2.31
N PRO A 123 3.74 21.22 -1.26
CA PRO A 123 5.04 21.58 -0.70
C PRO A 123 5.85 20.33 -0.30
N PRO A 124 7.14 20.23 -0.69
CA PRO A 124 7.93 19.00 -0.50
C PRO A 124 8.04 18.58 0.96
N VAL A 125 8.24 19.51 1.88
CA VAL A 125 8.34 19.21 3.31
C VAL A 125 7.04 18.62 3.86
N ARG A 126 5.89 19.19 3.47
CA ARG A 126 4.58 18.69 3.89
C ARG A 126 4.32 17.31 3.32
N PHE A 127 4.67 17.08 2.05
CA PHE A 127 4.58 15.76 1.44
C PHE A 127 5.45 14.75 2.19
N PHE A 128 6.72 15.08 2.43
CA PHE A 128 7.68 14.19 3.09
C PHE A 128 7.21 13.76 4.48
N LEU A 129 6.73 14.68 5.31
CA LEU A 129 6.25 14.35 6.67
C LEU A 129 5.07 13.36 6.64
N TRP A 130 4.08 13.61 5.78
CA TRP A 130 2.94 12.71 5.62
C TRP A 130 3.32 11.38 4.97
N ASN A 131 4.29 11.41 4.05
CA ASN A 131 4.85 10.21 3.41
C ASN A 131 5.56 9.31 4.44
N VAL A 132 6.42 9.88 5.28
CA VAL A 132 7.11 9.15 6.36
C VAL A 132 6.10 8.57 7.35
N ALA A 133 5.16 9.38 7.86
CA ALA A 133 4.14 8.92 8.80
C ALA A 133 3.33 7.74 8.19
N GLY A 134 2.91 7.88 6.94
CA GLY A 134 2.17 6.83 6.24
C GLY A 134 3.00 5.56 6.00
N ALA A 135 4.29 5.70 5.67
CA ALA A 135 5.17 4.56 5.45
C ALA A 135 5.40 3.75 6.73
N VAL A 136 5.73 4.44 7.83
CA VAL A 136 5.93 3.81 9.13
C VAL A 136 4.66 3.11 9.60
N PHE A 137 3.51 3.76 9.49
CA PHE A 137 2.24 3.18 9.91
C PHE A 137 1.86 1.95 9.07
N TRP A 138 1.99 2.04 7.75
CA TRP A 138 1.63 0.96 6.83
C TRP A 138 2.58 -0.25 6.95
N ILE A 139 3.90 -0.05 6.83
CA ILE A 139 4.90 -1.12 6.97
C ILE A 139 4.85 -1.70 8.39
N GLY A 140 4.81 -0.84 9.41
CA GLY A 140 4.74 -1.28 10.81
C GLY A 140 3.53 -2.16 11.07
N SER A 141 2.35 -1.79 10.58
CA SER A 141 1.13 -2.60 10.74
C SER A 141 1.24 -3.96 10.08
N LEU A 142 1.80 -4.05 8.86
CA LEU A 142 1.94 -5.30 8.12
C LEU A 142 3.02 -6.23 8.72
N VAL A 143 4.17 -5.66 9.11
CA VAL A 143 5.23 -6.44 9.78
C VAL A 143 4.77 -6.94 11.14
N LEU A 144 4.12 -6.08 11.94
CA LEU A 144 3.55 -6.48 13.24
C LEU A 144 2.52 -7.60 13.08
N LEU A 145 1.65 -7.48 12.10
CA LEU A 145 0.65 -8.49 11.79
C LEU A 145 1.31 -9.84 11.42
N GLY A 146 2.33 -9.81 10.55
CA GLY A 146 3.12 -10.99 10.24
C GLY A 146 3.81 -11.57 11.47
N HIS A 147 4.39 -10.74 12.32
CA HIS A 147 5.03 -11.13 13.57
C HIS A 147 4.03 -11.82 14.52
N ILE A 148 2.85 -11.28 14.71
CA ILE A 148 1.78 -11.90 15.51
C ILE A 148 1.42 -13.28 14.95
N ILE A 149 1.18 -13.38 13.63
CA ILE A 149 0.90 -14.67 12.97
C ILE A 149 2.06 -15.66 13.19
N GLY A 150 3.30 -15.17 13.15
CA GLY A 150 4.51 -15.95 13.41
C GLY A 150 4.56 -16.63 14.78
N HIS A 151 3.91 -16.04 15.79
CA HIS A 151 3.77 -16.61 17.13
C HIS A 151 2.62 -17.61 17.28
N THR A 152 1.75 -17.72 16.28
CA THR A 152 0.61 -18.64 16.33
C THR A 152 0.95 -20.04 15.82
N PRO A 153 0.18 -21.09 16.20
CA PRO A 153 0.32 -22.43 15.64
C PRO A 153 0.13 -22.48 14.11
N LEU A 154 -0.55 -21.49 13.52
CA LEU A 154 -0.78 -21.35 12.08
C LEU A 154 0.52 -21.40 11.26
N ARG A 155 1.64 -20.92 11.84
CA ARG A 155 2.94 -20.92 11.18
C ARG A 155 3.47 -22.31 10.87
N LYS A 156 3.07 -23.35 11.65
CA LYS A 156 3.52 -24.73 11.44
C LYS A 156 2.95 -25.36 10.17
N ASP A 157 1.85 -24.80 9.65
CA ASP A 157 1.23 -25.24 8.40
C ASP A 157 1.39 -24.16 7.32
N PRO A 158 2.30 -24.36 6.34
CA PRO A 158 2.51 -23.40 5.26
C PRO A 158 1.25 -23.05 4.48
N LYS A 159 0.29 -24.00 4.37
CA LYS A 159 -0.97 -23.77 3.66
C LYS A 159 -1.85 -22.77 4.41
N LEU A 160 -1.91 -22.90 5.75
CA LEU A 160 -2.67 -21.95 6.59
C LEU A 160 -2.04 -20.56 6.59
N VAL A 161 -0.71 -20.48 6.55
CA VAL A 161 0.00 -19.20 6.41
C VAL A 161 -0.38 -18.51 5.09
N ILE A 162 -0.25 -19.23 3.98
CA ILE A 162 -0.59 -18.70 2.65
C ILE A 162 -2.07 -18.26 2.61
N LEU A 163 -2.97 -19.10 3.12
CA LEU A 163 -4.40 -18.80 3.15
C LEU A 163 -4.71 -17.55 4.00
N SER A 164 -4.06 -17.41 5.16
CA SER A 164 -4.20 -16.24 6.04
C SER A 164 -3.74 -14.96 5.36
N VAL A 165 -2.59 -15.00 4.68
CA VAL A 165 -2.03 -13.86 3.94
C VAL A 165 -2.96 -13.46 2.78
N ILE A 166 -3.47 -14.45 2.01
CA ILE A 166 -4.43 -14.20 0.94
C ILE A 166 -5.70 -13.58 1.50
N PHE A 167 -6.30 -14.19 2.51
CA PHE A 167 -7.53 -13.68 3.14
C PHE A 167 -7.37 -12.23 3.62
N LEU A 168 -6.25 -11.93 4.24
CA LEU A 168 -5.95 -10.61 4.77
C LEU A 168 -5.76 -9.58 3.65
N SER A 169 -5.13 -9.96 2.54
CA SER A 169 -4.96 -9.11 1.36
C SER A 169 -6.31 -8.78 0.69
N PHE A 170 -7.28 -9.69 0.76
CA PHE A 170 -8.63 -9.47 0.24
C PHE A 170 -9.58 -8.82 1.25
N LEU A 171 -9.23 -8.77 2.54
CA LEU A 171 -10.08 -8.25 3.61
C LEU A 171 -10.60 -6.82 3.35
N PRO A 172 -9.77 -5.83 2.93
CA PRO A 172 -10.25 -4.49 2.60
C PRO A 172 -11.28 -4.47 1.47
N LEU A 173 -11.09 -5.35 0.47
CA LEU A 173 -12.01 -5.49 -0.66
C LEU A 173 -13.36 -6.08 -0.20
N LEU A 174 -13.32 -7.10 0.66
CA LEU A 174 -14.51 -7.74 1.23
C LEU A 174 -15.30 -6.78 2.11
N ILE A 175 -14.61 -5.99 2.96
CA ILE A 175 -15.25 -4.96 3.79
C ILE A 175 -15.95 -3.91 2.92
N LYS A 176 -15.31 -3.46 1.83
CA LYS A 176 -15.87 -2.49 0.90
C LYS A 176 -17.07 -3.06 0.16
N ALA A 177 -16.97 -4.29 -0.34
CA ALA A 177 -18.08 -4.99 -1.01
C ALA A 177 -19.27 -5.18 -0.05
N GLY A 178 -19.01 -5.58 1.19
CA GLY A 178 -20.04 -5.72 2.24
C GLY A 178 -20.74 -4.40 2.56
N LYS A 179 -20.02 -3.28 2.65
CA LYS A 179 -20.61 -1.96 2.88
C LYS A 179 -21.49 -1.52 1.71
N VAL A 180 -21.04 -1.71 0.46
CA VAL A 180 -21.83 -1.38 -0.74
C VAL A 180 -23.11 -2.23 -0.79
N TRP A 181 -23.01 -3.52 -0.51
CA TRP A 181 -24.16 -4.42 -0.47
C TRP A 181 -25.18 -4.05 0.60
N LEU A 182 -24.75 -3.65 1.80
CA LEU A 182 -25.59 -3.19 2.90
C LEU A 182 -26.30 -1.86 2.58
N THR A 183 -25.63 -0.92 1.88
CA THR A 183 -26.24 0.35 1.45
C THR A 183 -27.27 0.13 0.35
N SER A 184 -27.01 -0.72 -0.63
CA SER A 184 -27.95 -1.00 -1.70
C SER A 184 -29.24 -1.69 -1.19
N ARG A 185 -29.13 -2.53 -0.15
CA ARG A 185 -30.32 -3.13 0.49
C ARG A 185 -31.17 -2.13 1.31
N ARG A 186 -30.59 -1.02 1.76
CA ARG A 186 -31.36 0.03 2.44
C ARG A 186 -32.19 0.87 1.47
N GLU A 187 -31.65 1.14 0.27
CA GLU A 187 -32.35 1.90 -0.78
C GLU A 187 -33.52 1.13 -1.42
N THR A 188 -33.50 -0.20 -1.41
CA THR A 188 -34.62 -1.03 -1.93
C THR A 188 -35.71 -1.28 -0.92
N ARG A 189 -35.63 -0.77 0.33
CA ARG A 189 -36.64 -0.91 1.38
C ARG A 189 -37.39 0.39 1.73
N THR A 190 -37.03 1.48 1.06
CA THR A 190 -37.77 2.77 1.11
C THR A 190 -38.51 2.99 -0.21
#